data_495a5db73748ae79f1398de87a49cf84
#
_entry.id   495a5db73748ae79f1398de87a49cf84
#
_cell.length_a   1.000
_cell.length_b   1.000
_cell.length_c   1.000
_cell.angle_alpha   90.00
_cell.angle_beta   90.00
_cell.angle_gamma   90.00
#
_symmetry.space_group_name_H-M   'P 1'
#
loop_
_entity.id
_entity.type
_entity.pdbx_description
1 polymer ?
#
loop_
_entity_poly.entity_id
_entity_poly.type
_entity_poly.pdbx_seq_one_letter_code
_entity_poly.pdbx_strand_id
1 'polypeptide(L)'
;KYMNDAKEAQDVLLGVYRSTIEEGMYGHHLSIYFSMGTDISQVEGSTTENFRILPTNAYSASQAEVQTSWASLYSGIYNANDFLERISVKMDSYNESDKQLATIYIAEARALRALYYFELVRRWGNIPLMTNTAMANQHPSTFVQADPVDVYKFIEDDLLYACDILPYAKDDTYRSSNDYRFSK
;
A
#
# COMPACT_ATOMS: atom_id res chain seq x y z
N LYS A 1 19.08 11.87 -0.26
CA LYS A 1 19.70 12.89 0.62
C LYS A 1 19.07 12.97 2.01
N TYR A 2 17.84 12.53 2.16
CA TYR A 2 17.07 12.39 3.39
C TYR A 2 17.27 11.01 4.02
N MET A 3 16.86 10.84 5.28
CA MET A 3 16.95 9.64 6.12
C MET A 3 18.35 9.46 6.75
N ASN A 4 18.84 10.50 7.42
CA ASN A 4 20.10 10.43 8.14
C ASN A 4 19.91 9.95 9.59
N ASP A 5 18.70 9.96 10.11
CA ASP A 5 18.28 9.48 11.42
C ASP A 5 16.87 8.88 11.38
N ALA A 6 16.42 8.30 12.48
CA ALA A 6 15.10 7.68 12.59
C ALA A 6 13.95 8.68 12.39
N LYS A 7 14.12 9.96 12.78
CA LYS A 7 13.10 10.97 12.62
C LYS A 7 12.86 11.30 11.14
N GLU A 8 13.93 11.51 10.37
CA GLU A 8 13.82 11.71 8.93
C GLU A 8 13.27 10.47 8.22
N ALA A 9 13.62 9.26 8.70
CA ALA A 9 13.05 8.02 8.19
C ALA A 9 11.55 7.93 8.46
N GLN A 10 11.09 8.37 9.64
CA GLN A 10 9.67 8.44 9.95
C GLN A 10 8.90 9.36 9.01
N ASP A 11 9.45 10.53 8.70
CA ASP A 11 8.81 11.48 7.78
C ASP A 11 8.62 10.88 6.39
N VAL A 12 9.58 10.10 5.91
CA VAL A 12 9.45 9.38 4.62
C VAL A 12 8.43 8.26 4.71
N LEU A 13 8.41 7.50 5.81
CA LEU A 13 7.41 6.46 6.06
C LEU A 13 5.98 7.03 6.09
N LEU A 14 5.78 8.20 6.67
CA LEU A 14 4.48 8.88 6.65
C LEU A 14 4.03 9.21 5.22
N GLY A 15 4.97 9.41 4.28
CA GLY A 15 4.68 9.49 2.85
C GLY A 15 4.09 8.19 2.28
N VAL A 16 4.57 7.03 2.76
CA VAL A 16 3.98 5.73 2.38
C VAL A 16 2.57 5.60 2.94
N TYR A 17 2.35 5.95 4.21
CA TYR A 17 0.99 5.99 4.80
C TYR A 17 0.05 6.92 4.04
N ARG A 18 0.53 8.09 3.60
CA ARG A 18 -0.28 9.05 2.86
C ARG A 18 -0.92 8.45 1.61
N SER A 19 -0.26 7.49 0.97
CA SER A 19 -0.82 6.81 -0.20
C SER A 19 -2.13 6.08 0.12
N THR A 20 -2.42 5.73 1.37
CA THR A 20 -3.69 5.09 1.77
C THR A 20 -4.89 6.02 1.68
N ILE A 21 -4.70 7.34 1.80
CA ILE A 21 -5.78 8.35 1.79
C ILE A 21 -5.92 9.06 0.44
N GLU A 22 -5.20 8.61 -0.59
CA GLU A 22 -5.37 9.15 -1.94
C GLU A 22 -6.75 8.82 -2.51
N GLU A 23 -7.21 9.63 -3.47
CA GLU A 23 -8.54 9.50 -4.09
C GLU A 23 -8.79 8.10 -4.65
N GLY A 24 -7.83 7.54 -5.35
CA GLY A 24 -7.92 6.18 -5.91
C GLY A 24 -7.89 5.05 -4.89
N MET A 25 -7.61 5.36 -3.64
CA MET A 25 -7.50 4.43 -2.52
C MET A 25 -8.67 4.64 -1.52
N TYR A 26 -8.40 4.56 -0.21
CA TYR A 26 -9.42 4.73 0.83
C TYR A 26 -9.92 6.16 0.99
N GLY A 27 -9.24 7.16 0.39
CA GLY A 27 -9.73 8.53 0.36
C GLY A 27 -11.08 8.66 -0.34
N HIS A 28 -11.36 7.85 -1.37
CA HIS A 28 -12.64 7.86 -2.04
C HIS A 28 -13.01 6.54 -2.75
N HIS A 29 -12.26 6.13 -3.80
CA HIS A 29 -12.71 5.09 -4.73
C HIS A 29 -12.91 3.74 -4.07
N LEU A 30 -11.92 3.24 -3.30
CA LEU A 30 -12.03 1.92 -2.67
C LEU A 30 -13.04 1.90 -1.52
N SER A 31 -13.22 3.02 -0.83
CA SER A 31 -14.17 3.12 0.28
C SER A 31 -15.61 3.21 -0.20
N ILE A 32 -15.86 3.90 -1.31
CA ILE A 32 -17.21 4.21 -1.77
C ILE A 32 -17.55 3.40 -3.01
N TYR A 33 -16.90 3.63 -4.14
CA TYR A 33 -17.34 3.09 -5.42
C TYR A 33 -17.25 1.56 -5.51
N PHE A 34 -16.13 0.99 -5.06
CA PHE A 34 -15.93 -0.47 -5.13
C PHE A 34 -16.70 -1.25 -4.05
N SER A 35 -17.23 -0.55 -3.03
CA SER A 35 -18.07 -1.18 -1.99
C SER A 35 -19.57 -1.14 -2.33
N MET A 36 -19.99 -0.36 -3.33
CA MET A 36 -21.41 -0.19 -3.67
C MET A 36 -21.99 -1.26 -4.59
N GLY A 37 -21.18 -2.12 -5.20
CA GLY A 37 -21.63 -3.15 -6.13
C GLY A 37 -22.15 -4.42 -5.48
N THR A 38 -22.94 -4.31 -4.39
CA THR A 38 -23.48 -5.44 -3.67
C THR A 38 -25.01 -5.53 -3.83
N ASP A 39 -25.58 -6.66 -3.45
CA ASP A 39 -27.03 -6.91 -3.47
C ASP A 39 -27.83 -6.04 -2.49
N ILE A 40 -27.15 -5.46 -1.50
CA ILE A 40 -27.77 -4.60 -0.46
C ILE A 40 -27.46 -3.12 -0.60
N SER A 41 -26.64 -2.74 -1.61
CA SER A 41 -26.19 -1.36 -1.80
C SER A 41 -26.28 -0.96 -3.28
N GLN A 42 -27.01 0.10 -3.56
CA GLN A 42 -27.19 0.63 -4.91
C GLN A 42 -27.03 2.15 -4.92
N VAL A 43 -26.48 2.66 -6.03
CA VAL A 43 -26.39 4.11 -6.27
C VAL A 43 -27.66 4.62 -6.90
N GLU A 44 -28.28 5.63 -6.29
CA GLU A 44 -29.41 6.34 -6.90
C GLU A 44 -28.96 7.24 -8.07
N GLY A 45 -29.82 7.37 -9.07
CA GLY A 45 -29.70 8.30 -10.19
C GLY A 45 -29.35 7.63 -11.52
N SER A 46 -29.09 8.49 -12.53
CA SER A 46 -28.81 8.04 -13.89
C SER A 46 -27.43 7.35 -13.98
N THR A 47 -27.36 6.23 -14.70
CA THR A 47 -26.12 5.51 -15.04
C THR A 47 -25.26 6.22 -16.10
N THR A 48 -25.59 7.45 -16.49
CA THR A 48 -24.81 8.23 -17.45
C THR A 48 -23.53 8.81 -16.87
N GLU A 49 -23.39 8.85 -15.54
CA GLU A 49 -22.16 9.29 -14.89
C GLU A 49 -21.23 8.13 -14.63
N ASN A 50 -19.95 8.30 -14.98
CA ASN A 50 -18.94 7.25 -15.00
C ASN A 50 -18.86 6.45 -13.69
N PHE A 51 -18.81 7.11 -12.52
CA PHE A 51 -18.72 6.44 -11.21
C PHE A 51 -19.97 5.56 -10.91
N ARG A 52 -21.13 5.88 -11.49
CA ARG A 52 -22.38 5.12 -11.27
C ARG A 52 -22.45 3.82 -12.04
N ILE A 53 -21.54 3.61 -12.98
CA ILE A 53 -21.40 2.35 -13.70
C ILE A 53 -20.66 1.30 -12.86
N LEU A 54 -19.76 1.72 -11.98
CA LEU A 54 -18.97 0.80 -11.14
C LEU A 54 -19.85 -0.17 -10.32
N PRO A 55 -20.89 0.29 -9.60
CA PRO A 55 -21.77 -0.58 -8.83
C PRO A 55 -22.60 -1.55 -9.66
N THR A 56 -22.75 -1.29 -10.95
CA THR A 56 -23.53 -2.17 -11.86
C THR A 56 -22.73 -3.35 -12.40
N ASN A 57 -21.44 -3.44 -12.06
CA ASN A 57 -20.49 -4.41 -12.61
C ASN A 57 -20.37 -4.39 -14.17
N ALA A 58 -20.79 -3.28 -14.81
CA ALA A 58 -20.72 -3.06 -16.25
C ALA A 58 -19.57 -2.12 -16.67
N TYR A 59 -18.56 -1.98 -15.84
CA TYR A 59 -17.40 -1.14 -16.10
C TYR A 59 -16.31 -1.85 -16.90
N SER A 60 -15.43 -1.06 -17.51
CA SER A 60 -14.28 -1.54 -18.27
C SER A 60 -12.95 -1.05 -17.64
N ALA A 61 -11.84 -1.64 -18.08
CA ALA A 61 -10.51 -1.21 -17.65
C ALA A 61 -10.16 0.24 -18.06
N SER A 62 -10.88 0.83 -19.00
CA SER A 62 -10.71 2.24 -19.42
C SER A 62 -11.45 3.24 -18.53
N GLN A 63 -12.24 2.77 -17.56
CA GLN A 63 -12.95 3.62 -16.62
C GLN A 63 -11.93 4.42 -15.77
N ALA A 64 -12.12 5.74 -15.69
CA ALA A 64 -11.16 6.63 -15.01
C ALA A 64 -10.94 6.26 -13.53
N GLU A 65 -12.01 5.89 -12.83
CA GLU A 65 -11.96 5.50 -11.42
C GLU A 65 -11.17 4.20 -11.22
N VAL A 66 -11.29 3.24 -12.15
CA VAL A 66 -10.53 1.99 -12.14
C VAL A 66 -9.05 2.26 -12.38
N GLN A 67 -8.73 3.11 -13.37
CA GLN A 67 -7.35 3.51 -13.67
C GLN A 67 -6.72 4.30 -12.53
N THR A 68 -7.45 5.23 -11.93
CA THR A 68 -6.97 6.02 -10.79
C THR A 68 -6.67 5.12 -9.59
N SER A 69 -7.54 4.16 -9.30
CA SER A 69 -7.32 3.21 -8.20
C SER A 69 -6.10 2.31 -8.44
N TRP A 70 -5.95 1.80 -9.66
CA TRP A 70 -4.77 1.04 -10.05
C TRP A 70 -3.48 1.88 -9.88
N ALA A 71 -3.47 3.11 -10.38
CA ALA A 71 -2.32 3.99 -10.30
C ALA A 71 -1.97 4.37 -8.85
N SER A 72 -2.96 4.67 -8.01
CA SER A 72 -2.74 5.00 -6.59
C SER A 72 -2.16 3.82 -5.82
N LEU A 73 -2.64 2.60 -6.07
CA LEU A 73 -2.13 1.39 -5.42
C LEU A 73 -0.67 1.11 -5.80
N TYR A 74 -0.32 1.20 -7.08
CA TYR A 74 1.07 1.03 -7.52
C TYR A 74 1.98 2.18 -7.08
N SER A 75 1.47 3.40 -6.95
CA SER A 75 2.20 4.52 -6.33
C SER A 75 2.53 4.21 -4.86
N GLY A 76 1.58 3.66 -4.11
CA GLY A 76 1.82 3.19 -2.73
C GLY A 76 2.89 2.10 -2.64
N ILE A 77 2.86 1.11 -3.55
CA ILE A 77 3.88 0.05 -3.65
C ILE A 77 5.26 0.65 -3.98
N TYR A 78 5.31 1.57 -4.94
CA TYR A 78 6.56 2.24 -5.29
C TYR A 78 7.15 3.00 -4.10
N ASN A 79 6.32 3.79 -3.39
CA ASN A 79 6.75 4.53 -2.21
C ASN A 79 7.24 3.60 -1.09
N ALA A 80 6.59 2.45 -0.88
CA ALA A 80 7.03 1.45 0.08
C ALA A 80 8.37 0.82 -0.34
N ASN A 81 8.54 0.45 -1.61
CA ASN A 81 9.81 -0.07 -2.13
C ASN A 81 10.94 0.96 -2.01
N ASP A 82 10.71 2.22 -2.40
CA ASP A 82 11.70 3.31 -2.28
C ASP A 82 12.13 3.50 -0.82
N PHE A 83 11.17 3.51 0.10
CA PHE A 83 11.48 3.58 1.53
C PHE A 83 12.35 2.41 1.98
N LEU A 84 11.96 1.17 1.66
CA LEU A 84 12.66 -0.05 2.06
C LEU A 84 14.08 -0.12 1.49
N GLU A 85 14.27 0.24 0.23
CA GLU A 85 15.59 0.29 -0.41
C GLU A 85 16.49 1.34 0.24
N ARG A 86 15.97 2.52 0.51
CA ARG A 86 16.74 3.63 1.09
C ARG A 86 17.10 3.38 2.55
N ILE A 87 16.16 2.88 3.36
CA ILE A 87 16.43 2.64 4.77
C ILE A 87 17.44 1.50 4.96
N SER A 88 17.42 0.47 4.11
CA SER A 88 18.40 -0.63 4.17
C SER A 88 19.84 -0.15 3.99
N VAL A 89 20.08 0.86 3.15
CA VAL A 89 21.41 1.44 2.93
C VAL A 89 21.81 2.39 4.06
N LYS A 90 20.85 3.08 4.66
CA LYS A 90 21.12 4.13 5.67
C LYS A 90 21.24 3.59 7.09
N MET A 91 20.55 2.51 7.38
CA MET A 91 20.46 1.94 8.72
C MET A 91 21.82 1.61 9.34
N ASP A 92 22.83 1.24 8.55
CA ASP A 92 24.18 0.95 9.05
C ASP A 92 24.84 2.15 9.71
N SER A 93 24.49 3.36 9.29
CA SER A 93 25.02 4.62 9.83
C SER A 93 24.28 5.14 11.07
N TYR A 94 23.16 4.50 11.45
CA TYR A 94 22.33 4.92 12.58
C TYR A 94 22.95 4.50 13.92
N ASN A 95 22.67 5.26 14.98
CA ASN A 95 22.92 4.80 16.34
C ASN A 95 21.96 3.67 16.74
N GLU A 96 22.21 2.97 17.84
CA GLU A 96 21.43 1.78 18.22
C GLU A 96 19.94 2.07 18.49
N SER A 97 19.61 3.24 19.05
CA SER A 97 18.22 3.66 19.25
C SER A 97 17.51 3.88 17.92
N ASP A 98 18.15 4.55 16.98
CA ASP A 98 17.60 4.80 15.64
C ASP A 98 17.47 3.51 14.83
N LYS A 99 18.39 2.54 15.00
CA LYS A 99 18.28 1.22 14.36
C LYS A 99 17.05 0.44 14.84
N GLN A 100 16.76 0.50 16.15
CA GLN A 100 15.57 -0.13 16.71
C GLN A 100 14.29 0.48 16.10
N LEU A 101 14.21 1.80 16.01
CA LEU A 101 13.09 2.50 15.38
C LEU A 101 13.01 2.18 13.88
N ALA A 102 14.13 2.18 13.17
CA ALA A 102 14.19 1.84 11.76
C ALA A 102 13.67 0.43 11.47
N THR A 103 13.95 -0.53 12.35
CA THR A 103 13.44 -1.90 12.26
C THR A 103 11.91 -1.92 12.33
N ILE A 104 11.31 -1.14 13.23
CA ILE A 104 9.85 -0.98 13.31
C ILE A 104 9.30 -0.33 12.04
N TYR A 105 9.96 0.71 11.53
CA TYR A 105 9.52 1.40 10.31
C TYR A 105 9.60 0.52 9.06
N ILE A 106 10.59 -0.38 8.98
CA ILE A 106 10.66 -1.40 7.93
C ILE A 106 9.43 -2.32 8.01
N ALA A 107 9.08 -2.76 9.22
CA ALA A 107 7.92 -3.63 9.43
C ALA A 107 6.60 -2.95 9.02
N GLU A 108 6.44 -1.68 9.35
CA GLU A 108 5.28 -0.89 8.92
C GLU A 108 5.21 -0.70 7.40
N ALA A 109 6.34 -0.40 6.76
CA ALA A 109 6.40 -0.23 5.31
C ALA A 109 6.06 -1.53 4.57
N ARG A 110 6.52 -2.69 5.09
CA ARG A 110 6.15 -4.01 4.56
C ARG A 110 4.67 -4.30 4.74
N ALA A 111 4.09 -4.00 5.90
CA ALA A 111 2.65 -4.15 6.14
C ALA A 111 1.81 -3.26 5.20
N LEU A 112 2.22 -2.01 4.96
CA LEU A 112 1.58 -1.12 3.99
C LEU A 112 1.69 -1.68 2.56
N ARG A 113 2.86 -2.18 2.16
CA ARG A 113 3.05 -2.80 0.84
C ARG A 113 2.16 -4.01 0.66
N ALA A 114 2.05 -4.86 1.66
CA ALA A 114 1.14 -5.99 1.68
C ALA A 114 -0.33 -5.55 1.53
N LEU A 115 -0.75 -4.47 2.21
CA LEU A 115 -2.08 -3.89 2.05
C LEU A 115 -2.36 -3.46 0.61
N TYR A 116 -1.42 -2.75 -0.03
CA TYR A 116 -1.59 -2.31 -1.42
C TYR A 116 -1.70 -3.49 -2.39
N TYR A 117 -0.88 -4.52 -2.22
CA TYR A 117 -0.97 -5.74 -3.02
C TYR A 117 -2.26 -6.51 -2.78
N PHE A 118 -2.73 -6.60 -1.54
CA PHE A 118 -4.00 -7.23 -1.21
C PHE A 118 -5.17 -6.52 -1.90
N GLU A 119 -5.19 -5.17 -1.88
CA GLU A 119 -6.20 -4.40 -2.59
C GLU A 119 -6.16 -4.59 -4.11
N LEU A 120 -4.97 -4.78 -4.70
CA LEU A 120 -4.82 -5.09 -6.11
C LEU A 120 -5.28 -6.50 -6.46
N VAL A 121 -4.70 -7.53 -5.82
CA VAL A 121 -4.91 -8.92 -6.22
C VAL A 121 -6.37 -9.36 -6.07
N ARG A 122 -7.06 -8.91 -5.02
CA ARG A 122 -8.47 -9.26 -4.80
C ARG A 122 -9.43 -8.63 -5.81
N ARG A 123 -9.02 -7.58 -6.56
CA ARG A 123 -9.84 -6.90 -7.56
C ARG A 123 -9.46 -7.23 -8.99
N TRP A 124 -8.18 -7.36 -9.27
CA TRP A 124 -7.66 -7.54 -10.63
C TRP A 124 -7.12 -8.97 -10.90
N GLY A 125 -6.97 -9.79 -9.88
CA GLY A 125 -6.44 -11.15 -10.04
C GLY A 125 -4.95 -11.14 -10.40
N ASN A 126 -4.62 -11.50 -11.62
CA ASN A 126 -3.23 -11.48 -12.12
C ASN A 126 -2.72 -10.05 -12.28
N ILE A 127 -1.69 -9.71 -11.53
CA ILE A 127 -1.12 -8.37 -11.47
C ILE A 127 0.42 -8.41 -11.56
N PRO A 128 1.09 -7.37 -12.06
CA PRO A 128 2.54 -7.27 -11.97
C PRO A 128 3.03 -7.22 -10.52
N LEU A 129 3.97 -8.09 -10.16
CA LEU A 129 4.59 -8.11 -8.83
C LEU A 129 5.89 -7.29 -8.87
N MET A 130 5.82 -6.03 -8.45
CA MET A 130 6.93 -5.07 -8.42
C MET A 130 7.59 -5.04 -7.05
N THR A 131 8.71 -5.71 -6.89
CA THR A 131 9.40 -5.87 -5.59
C THR A 131 10.49 -4.83 -5.31
N ASN A 132 10.80 -3.98 -6.29
CA ASN A 132 11.81 -2.93 -6.19
C ASN A 132 11.47 -1.73 -7.10
N THR A 133 12.16 -0.60 -6.86
CA THR A 133 11.93 0.65 -7.62
C THR A 133 12.42 0.57 -9.07
N ALA A 134 13.43 -0.24 -9.36
CA ALA A 134 13.97 -0.37 -10.72
C ALA A 134 12.95 -0.97 -11.70
N MET A 135 12.05 -1.80 -11.22
CA MET A 135 10.97 -2.36 -12.04
C MET A 135 10.01 -1.30 -12.56
N ALA A 136 9.74 -0.24 -11.78
CA ALA A 136 8.85 0.84 -12.19
C ALA A 136 9.39 1.67 -13.37
N ASN A 137 10.69 1.61 -13.64
CA ASN A 137 11.34 2.31 -14.76
C ASN A 137 11.32 1.49 -16.07
N GLN A 138 10.82 0.27 -16.04
CA GLN A 138 10.71 -0.57 -17.23
C GLN A 138 9.54 -0.13 -18.10
N HIS A 139 9.62 -0.46 -19.39
CA HIS A 139 8.49 -0.17 -20.29
C HIS A 139 7.27 -1.03 -19.92
N PRO A 140 6.05 -0.47 -19.83
CA PRO A 140 4.86 -1.20 -19.39
C PRO A 140 4.60 -2.52 -20.11
N SER A 141 4.96 -2.62 -21.39
CA SER A 141 4.80 -3.87 -22.18
C SER A 141 5.70 -5.02 -21.74
N THR A 142 6.68 -4.77 -20.89
CA THR A 142 7.59 -5.80 -20.36
C THR A 142 7.11 -6.38 -19.03
N PHE A 143 6.06 -5.83 -18.44
CA PHE A 143 5.53 -6.33 -17.18
C PHE A 143 4.81 -7.66 -17.38
N VAL A 144 5.30 -8.67 -16.67
CA VAL A 144 4.64 -9.97 -16.60
C VAL A 144 3.68 -9.96 -15.42
N GLN A 145 2.44 -10.39 -15.66
CA GLN A 145 1.48 -10.59 -14.59
C GLN A 145 1.86 -11.84 -13.79
N ALA A 146 1.94 -11.70 -12.47
CA ALA A 146 2.15 -12.82 -11.57
C ALA A 146 0.84 -13.57 -11.31
N ASP A 147 0.96 -14.86 -10.98
CA ASP A 147 -0.17 -15.64 -10.48
C ASP A 147 -0.62 -15.07 -9.11
N PRO A 148 -1.94 -14.99 -8.85
CA PRO A 148 -2.44 -14.58 -7.54
C PRO A 148 -1.83 -15.35 -6.36
N VAL A 149 -1.51 -16.63 -6.52
CA VAL A 149 -0.86 -17.44 -5.48
C VAL A 149 0.51 -16.87 -5.12
N ASP A 150 1.30 -16.44 -6.09
CA ASP A 150 2.61 -15.83 -5.84
C ASP A 150 2.48 -14.46 -5.18
N VAL A 151 1.45 -13.68 -5.58
CA VAL A 151 1.15 -12.39 -4.96
C VAL A 151 0.72 -12.57 -3.50
N TYR A 152 -0.16 -13.52 -3.21
CA TYR A 152 -0.58 -13.82 -1.83
C TYR A 152 0.58 -14.30 -0.97
N LYS A 153 1.46 -15.13 -1.51
CA LYS A 153 2.67 -15.55 -0.80
C LYS A 153 3.57 -14.36 -0.44
N PHE A 154 3.75 -13.42 -1.37
CA PHE A 154 4.51 -12.20 -1.11
C PHE A 154 3.85 -11.33 -0.02
N ILE A 155 2.52 -11.21 -0.03
CA ILE A 155 1.74 -10.53 1.01
C ILE A 155 1.96 -11.21 2.37
N GLU A 156 1.86 -12.53 2.43
CA GLU A 156 2.07 -13.31 3.66
C GLU A 156 3.49 -13.10 4.22
N ASP A 157 4.51 -13.16 3.38
CA ASP A 157 5.91 -12.94 3.79
C ASP A 157 6.12 -11.53 4.39
N ASP A 158 5.50 -10.50 3.82
CA ASP A 158 5.55 -9.15 4.35
C ASP A 158 4.78 -9.01 5.68
N LEU A 159 3.61 -9.62 5.78
CA LEU A 159 2.80 -9.58 7.01
C LEU A 159 3.42 -10.40 8.14
N LEU A 160 4.00 -11.58 7.87
CA LEU A 160 4.68 -12.38 8.86
C LEU A 160 5.87 -11.63 9.46
N TYR A 161 6.69 -11.00 8.60
CA TYR A 161 7.77 -10.13 9.08
C TYR A 161 7.24 -9.00 9.97
N ALA A 162 6.16 -8.33 9.55
CA ALA A 162 5.57 -7.26 10.33
C ALA A 162 5.03 -7.75 11.68
N CYS A 163 4.36 -8.90 11.70
CA CYS A 163 3.88 -9.51 12.94
C CYS A 163 4.99 -9.88 13.93
N ASP A 164 6.17 -10.27 13.46
CA ASP A 164 7.29 -10.60 14.34
C ASP A 164 7.90 -9.35 14.99
N ILE A 165 7.91 -8.23 14.31
CA ILE A 165 8.63 -7.02 14.70
C ILE A 165 7.73 -5.98 15.38
N LEU A 166 6.49 -5.79 14.89
CA LEU A 166 5.64 -4.71 15.37
C LEU A 166 5.22 -4.92 16.84
N PRO A 167 5.24 -3.86 17.67
CA PRO A 167 4.72 -3.92 19.03
C PRO A 167 3.21 -4.09 19.05
N TYR A 168 2.67 -4.57 20.16
CA TYR A 168 1.23 -4.64 20.35
C TYR A 168 0.61 -3.24 20.50
N ALA A 169 -0.61 -3.08 19.98
CA ALA A 169 -1.37 -1.84 20.07
C ALA A 169 -1.61 -1.33 21.50
N LYS A 170 -1.45 -2.21 22.49
CA LYS A 170 -1.60 -1.88 23.94
C LYS A 170 -0.30 -1.51 24.63
N ASP A 171 0.83 -1.49 23.90
CA ASP A 171 2.09 -1.01 24.46
C ASP A 171 2.03 0.51 24.62
N ASP A 172 1.91 0.97 25.86
CA ASP A 172 1.73 2.39 26.19
C ASP A 172 2.90 3.27 25.70
N THR A 173 4.10 2.72 25.59
CA THR A 173 5.26 3.45 25.07
C THR A 173 5.18 3.69 23.56
N TYR A 174 4.57 2.79 22.82
CA TYR A 174 4.38 2.94 21.39
C TYR A 174 3.12 3.75 21.02
N ARG A 175 2.06 3.59 21.78
CA ARG A 175 0.73 4.15 21.50
C ARG A 175 0.64 5.66 21.71
N SER A 176 1.36 6.23 22.66
CA SER A 176 1.26 7.67 23.01
C SER A 176 1.65 8.63 21.86
N SER A 177 2.35 8.12 20.83
CA SER A 177 2.79 8.93 19.68
C SER A 177 2.37 8.36 18.31
N ASN A 178 1.71 7.20 18.26
CA ASN A 178 1.54 6.42 17.01
C ASN A 178 0.13 5.80 16.85
N ASP A 179 -0.92 6.43 17.37
CA ASP A 179 -2.28 5.89 17.41
C ASP A 179 -2.89 5.49 16.04
N TYR A 180 -2.30 5.95 14.94
CA TYR A 180 -2.79 5.71 13.56
C TYR A 180 -1.85 4.83 12.73
N ARG A 181 -0.83 4.22 13.36
CA ARG A 181 0.17 3.41 12.68
C ARG A 181 -0.09 1.93 12.90
N PHE A 182 0.46 1.09 12.02
CA PHE A 182 0.35 -0.36 12.16
C PHE A 182 0.97 -0.85 13.48
N SER A 183 0.27 -1.77 14.10
CA SER A 183 0.68 -2.50 15.30
C SER A 183 0.29 -3.98 15.16
N LYS A 184 0.88 -4.80 15.99
CA LYS A 184 0.57 -6.24 16.06
C LYS A 184 -0.81 -6.50 16.60
#